data_b5f8e283d547bbc55ae178652dae26bd
#
_entry.id   b5f8e283d547bbc55ae178652dae26bd
#
_cell.length_a   1.000
_cell.length_b   1.000
_cell.length_c   1.000
_cell.angle_alpha   90.00
_cell.angle_beta   90.00
_cell.angle_gamma   90.00
#
_symmetry.space_group_name_H-M   'P 1'
#
loop_
_entity.id
_entity.type
_entity.pdbx_description
1 polymer ?
#
loop_
_entity_poly.entity_id
_entity_poly.type
_entity_poly.pdbx_seq_one_letter_code
_entity_poly.pdbx_strand_id
1 'polypeptide(L)'
;FLVLATQNPIEQEGTYALPEAQVDRFMLKLHVGYPSRAEEKEIMRRMAGGQAIPIEHAASPHAILEARKRITELYLDDRIVDYIVDIVHATRTPADAGLKELAPLIEYGASPRATIFLAQAARAHAFLRGRAFVTPDDVKAIAPDVLRHRVLTTYEAEAEEVTSDAIVTRVLAAIEAP
;
A
#
# COMPACT_ATOMS: atom_id res chain seq x y z
N PHE A 1 -18.99 5.87 -1.32
CA PHE A 1 -18.64 5.15 -2.54
C PHE A 1 -17.26 4.55 -2.38
N LEU A 2 -17.11 3.23 -2.53
CA LEU A 2 -15.87 2.48 -2.46
C LEU A 2 -15.69 1.73 -3.79
N VAL A 3 -14.51 1.83 -4.39
CA VAL A 3 -14.14 1.09 -5.60
C VAL A 3 -13.11 0.04 -5.24
N LEU A 4 -13.42 -1.21 -5.50
CA LEU A 4 -12.50 -2.34 -5.44
C LEU A 4 -12.38 -2.91 -6.85
N ALA A 5 -11.14 -3.11 -7.30
CA ALA A 5 -10.83 -3.75 -8.56
C ALA A 5 -9.84 -4.89 -8.31
N THR A 6 -9.98 -5.99 -9.04
CA THR A 6 -9.05 -7.12 -9.00
C THR A 6 -8.35 -7.24 -10.34
N GLN A 7 -7.07 -7.61 -10.29
CA GLN A 7 -6.28 -8.00 -11.46
C GLN A 7 -5.75 -9.40 -11.22
N ASN A 8 -5.91 -10.28 -12.21
CA ASN A 8 -5.27 -11.59 -12.19
C ASN A 8 -4.00 -11.53 -13.06
N PRO A 9 -2.81 -11.64 -12.48
CA PRO A 9 -1.56 -11.55 -13.26
C PRO A 9 -1.37 -12.69 -14.25
N ILE A 10 -2.10 -13.81 -14.09
CA ILE A 10 -2.00 -14.99 -14.97
C ILE A 10 -2.85 -14.80 -16.25
N GLU A 11 -3.90 -13.99 -16.21
CA GLU A 11 -4.84 -13.79 -17.33
C GLU A 11 -4.53 -12.54 -18.16
N GLN A 12 -3.28 -12.11 -18.26
CA GLN A 12 -2.91 -10.90 -18.99
C GLN A 12 -2.88 -11.07 -20.53
N GLU A 13 -3.03 -12.28 -21.06
CA GLU A 13 -3.17 -12.48 -22.50
C GLU A 13 -4.49 -11.86 -23.00
N GLY A 14 -4.39 -10.72 -23.71
CA GLY A 14 -5.52 -10.02 -24.32
C GLY A 14 -6.13 -8.88 -23.52
N THR A 15 -5.59 -8.53 -22.34
CA THR A 15 -6.02 -7.34 -21.58
C THR A 15 -4.95 -6.24 -21.62
N TYR A 16 -5.37 -4.99 -21.90
CA TYR A 16 -4.48 -3.86 -21.77
C TYR A 16 -4.33 -3.50 -20.30
N ALA A 17 -3.08 -3.35 -19.84
CA ALA A 17 -2.82 -2.77 -18.53
C ALA A 17 -3.47 -1.39 -18.41
N LEU A 18 -4.05 -1.07 -17.25
CA LEU A 18 -4.57 0.28 -16.99
C LEU A 18 -3.40 1.28 -17.10
N PRO A 19 -3.61 2.43 -17.76
CA PRO A 19 -2.61 3.48 -17.76
C PRO A 19 -2.20 3.88 -16.34
N GLU A 20 -0.93 4.16 -16.14
CA GLU A 20 -0.34 4.49 -14.82
C GLU A 20 -1.08 5.61 -14.09
N ALA A 21 -1.49 6.65 -14.83
CA ALA A 21 -2.29 7.75 -14.28
C ALA A 21 -3.66 7.32 -13.74
N GLN A 22 -4.20 6.20 -14.20
CA GLN A 22 -5.44 5.61 -13.68
C GLN A 22 -5.16 4.76 -12.45
N VAL A 23 -4.07 3.98 -12.47
CA VAL A 23 -3.64 3.16 -11.33
C VAL A 23 -3.23 4.02 -10.13
N ASP A 24 -2.55 5.15 -10.35
CA ASP A 24 -2.16 6.11 -9.31
C ASP A 24 -3.37 6.69 -8.52
N ARG A 25 -4.59 6.64 -9.07
CA ARG A 25 -5.81 7.09 -8.37
C ARG A 25 -6.31 6.11 -7.30
N PHE A 26 -5.93 4.83 -7.37
CA PHE A 26 -6.25 3.87 -6.33
C PHE A 26 -5.37 4.11 -5.10
N MET A 27 -5.98 4.15 -3.92
CA MET A 27 -5.23 4.41 -2.68
C MET A 27 -4.21 3.31 -2.39
N LEU A 28 -4.61 2.05 -2.49
CA LEU A 28 -3.82 0.87 -2.14
C LEU A 28 -3.81 -0.13 -3.29
N LYS A 29 -2.68 -0.81 -3.46
CA LYS A 29 -2.55 -2.03 -4.26
C LYS A 29 -2.11 -3.16 -3.34
N LEU A 30 -3.02 -4.09 -3.07
CA LEU A 30 -2.79 -5.22 -2.18
C LEU A 30 -2.31 -6.43 -2.99
N HIS A 31 -1.34 -7.16 -2.44
CA HIS A 31 -0.97 -8.47 -2.95
C HIS A 31 -1.74 -9.55 -2.22
N VAL A 32 -2.51 -10.34 -2.97
CA VAL A 32 -3.20 -11.52 -2.46
C VAL A 32 -2.43 -12.74 -2.94
N GLY A 33 -1.69 -13.35 -2.04
CA GLY A 33 -0.93 -14.58 -2.31
C GLY A 33 -1.80 -15.84 -2.24
N TYR A 34 -1.20 -16.99 -2.55
CA TYR A 34 -1.83 -18.27 -2.29
C TYR A 34 -2.02 -18.50 -0.78
N PRO A 35 -3.11 -19.18 -0.39
CA PRO A 35 -3.30 -19.56 1.00
C PRO A 35 -2.19 -20.54 1.45
N SER A 36 -1.87 -20.51 2.73
CA SER A 36 -1.03 -21.53 3.33
C SER A 36 -1.70 -22.90 3.27
N ARG A 37 -0.92 -23.98 3.40
CA ARG A 37 -1.47 -25.35 3.43
C ARG A 37 -2.56 -25.55 4.47
N ALA A 38 -2.48 -24.87 5.60
CA ALA A 38 -3.49 -24.96 6.66
C ALA A 38 -4.78 -24.23 6.27
N GLU A 39 -4.67 -23.05 5.68
CA GLU A 39 -5.80 -22.27 5.17
C GLU A 39 -6.46 -22.97 3.99
N GLU A 40 -5.68 -23.55 3.06
CA GLU A 40 -6.22 -24.30 1.94
C GLU A 40 -7.03 -25.52 2.40
N LYS A 41 -6.57 -26.23 3.43
CA LYS A 41 -7.31 -27.33 4.07
C LYS A 41 -8.62 -26.84 4.67
N GLU A 42 -8.63 -25.66 5.28
CA GLU A 42 -9.84 -25.08 5.85
C GLU A 42 -10.82 -24.61 4.77
N ILE A 43 -10.31 -23.99 3.70
CA ILE A 43 -11.09 -23.62 2.52
C ILE A 43 -11.79 -24.86 1.93
N MET A 44 -11.03 -25.94 1.74
CA MET A 44 -11.56 -27.20 1.23
C MET A 44 -12.68 -27.73 2.12
N ARG A 45 -12.51 -27.72 3.44
CA ARG A 45 -13.53 -28.19 4.40
C ARG A 45 -14.82 -27.38 4.31
N ARG A 46 -14.70 -26.05 4.20
CA ARG A 46 -15.86 -25.14 4.11
C ARG A 46 -16.57 -25.20 2.78
N MET A 47 -15.82 -25.31 1.68
CA MET A 47 -16.39 -25.20 0.34
C MET A 47 -16.83 -26.56 -0.24
N ALA A 48 -16.14 -27.66 0.07
CA ALA A 48 -16.47 -28.98 -0.48
C ALA A 48 -17.80 -29.56 0.07
N GLY A 49 -18.30 -29.06 1.21
CA GLY A 49 -19.57 -29.47 1.80
C GLY A 49 -20.82 -28.87 1.16
N GLY A 50 -20.66 -27.94 0.19
CA GLY A 50 -21.80 -27.29 -0.50
C GLY A 50 -22.69 -26.41 0.40
N GLN A 51 -22.31 -26.18 1.64
CA GLN A 51 -23.05 -25.31 2.56
C GLN A 51 -22.68 -23.83 2.29
N ALA A 52 -23.72 -23.00 2.13
CA ALA A 52 -23.50 -21.55 2.05
C ALA A 52 -22.92 -21.03 3.37
N ILE A 53 -21.81 -20.28 3.27
CA ILE A 53 -21.22 -19.60 4.44
C ILE A 53 -22.15 -18.42 4.79
N PRO A 54 -22.76 -18.39 5.98
CA PRO A 54 -23.62 -17.27 6.36
C PRO A 54 -22.80 -15.98 6.46
N ILE A 55 -23.29 -14.92 5.84
CA ILE A 55 -22.68 -13.58 5.92
C ILE A 55 -23.51 -12.79 6.93
N GLU A 56 -22.86 -12.36 8.00
CA GLU A 56 -23.46 -11.52 9.02
C GLU A 56 -23.07 -10.05 8.83
N HIS A 57 -23.95 -9.16 9.28
CA HIS A 57 -23.64 -7.72 9.29
C HIS A 57 -22.53 -7.39 10.31
N ALA A 58 -21.32 -7.06 9.84
CA ALA A 58 -20.21 -6.70 10.71
C ALA A 58 -20.25 -5.22 11.14
N ALA A 59 -20.77 -4.32 10.30
CA ALA A 59 -20.86 -2.89 10.59
C ALA A 59 -22.01 -2.23 9.82
N SER A 60 -22.60 -1.18 10.40
CA SER A 60 -23.58 -0.36 9.68
C SER A 60 -22.91 0.74 8.85
N PRO A 61 -23.55 1.27 7.79
CA PRO A 61 -23.05 2.44 7.05
C PRO A 61 -22.83 3.64 7.97
N HIS A 62 -23.67 3.84 8.98
CA HIS A 62 -23.51 4.92 9.97
C HIS A 62 -22.21 4.74 10.78
N ALA A 63 -21.92 3.54 11.27
CA ALA A 63 -20.68 3.25 12.00
C ALA A 63 -19.43 3.53 11.15
N ILE A 64 -19.46 3.20 9.85
CA ILE A 64 -18.37 3.49 8.92
C ILE A 64 -18.19 5.01 8.75
N LEU A 65 -19.28 5.76 8.62
CA LEU A 65 -19.20 7.23 8.48
C LEU A 65 -18.67 7.90 9.76
N GLU A 66 -19.06 7.42 10.93
CA GLU A 66 -18.51 7.90 12.21
C GLU A 66 -17.02 7.54 12.36
N ALA A 67 -16.63 6.32 12.00
CA ALA A 67 -15.20 5.93 11.98
C ALA A 67 -14.38 6.85 11.06
N ARG A 68 -14.89 7.19 9.87
CA ARG A 68 -14.21 8.11 8.94
C ARG A 68 -13.97 9.49 9.56
N LYS A 69 -14.96 10.05 10.30
CA LYS A 69 -14.79 11.31 11.01
C LYS A 69 -13.69 11.19 12.06
N ARG A 70 -13.73 10.14 12.88
CA ARG A 70 -12.72 9.89 13.92
C ARG A 70 -11.32 9.75 13.34
N ILE A 71 -11.17 9.04 12.22
CA ILE A 71 -9.88 8.87 11.52
C ILE A 71 -9.29 10.22 11.08
N THR A 72 -10.13 11.16 10.60
CA THR A 72 -9.64 12.49 10.19
C THR A 72 -9.21 13.36 11.38
N GLU A 73 -9.72 13.11 12.58
CA GLU A 73 -9.38 13.81 13.82
C GLU A 73 -8.13 13.26 14.51
N LEU A 74 -7.61 12.08 14.09
CA LEU A 74 -6.40 11.51 14.68
C LEU A 74 -5.21 12.45 14.52
N TYR A 75 -4.47 12.62 15.61
CA TYR A 75 -3.30 13.47 15.63
C TYR A 75 -2.18 12.91 14.72
N LEU A 76 -1.66 13.78 13.88
CA LEU A 76 -0.52 13.55 13.00
C LEU A 76 0.51 14.64 13.28
N ASP A 77 1.60 14.26 13.94
CA ASP A 77 2.71 15.15 14.28
C ASP A 77 3.43 15.63 13.01
N ASP A 78 3.90 16.89 12.99
CA ASP A 78 4.61 17.46 11.84
C ASP A 78 5.86 16.65 11.48
N ARG A 79 6.56 16.06 12.46
CA ARG A 79 7.69 15.16 12.20
C ARG A 79 7.30 13.91 11.43
N ILE A 80 6.08 13.39 11.64
CA ILE A 80 5.55 12.27 10.84
C ILE A 80 5.17 12.76 9.44
N VAL A 81 4.66 13.99 9.31
CA VAL A 81 4.40 14.60 8.00
C VAL A 81 5.70 14.72 7.21
N ASP A 82 6.76 15.25 7.82
CA ASP A 82 8.09 15.36 7.20
C ASP A 82 8.62 13.98 6.80
N TYR A 83 8.54 12.99 7.69
CA TYR A 83 8.94 11.62 7.42
C TYR A 83 8.21 11.00 6.20
N ILE A 84 6.88 11.21 6.09
CA ILE A 84 6.10 10.78 4.93
C ILE A 84 6.58 11.48 3.65
N VAL A 85 6.86 12.78 3.72
CA VAL A 85 7.36 13.56 2.58
C VAL A 85 8.73 13.05 2.16
N ASP A 86 9.63 12.80 3.11
CA ASP A 86 10.99 12.31 2.84
C ASP A 86 10.97 10.93 2.17
N ILE A 87 10.12 10.00 2.63
CA ILE A 87 9.92 8.70 1.97
C ILE A 87 9.52 8.89 0.50
N VAL A 88 8.51 9.74 0.24
CA VAL A 88 8.01 9.94 -1.13
C VAL A 88 9.04 10.67 -1.98
N HIS A 89 9.75 11.66 -1.44
CA HIS A 89 10.85 12.34 -2.13
C HIS A 89 12.00 11.41 -2.47
N ALA A 90 12.40 10.52 -1.56
CA ALA A 90 13.45 9.54 -1.79
C ALA A 90 13.14 8.61 -2.98
N THR A 91 11.87 8.38 -3.31
CA THR A 91 11.51 7.64 -4.54
C THR A 91 11.74 8.44 -5.82
N ARG A 92 11.79 9.79 -5.77
CA ARG A 92 11.98 10.68 -6.93
C ARG A 92 13.44 11.06 -7.12
N THR A 93 14.11 11.32 -6.01
CA THR A 93 15.52 11.76 -5.96
C THR A 93 16.30 10.86 -5.00
N PRO A 94 16.46 9.57 -5.30
CA PRO A 94 17.08 8.62 -4.37
C PRO A 94 18.54 8.99 -4.06
N ALA A 95 19.25 9.63 -5.00
CA ALA A 95 20.63 10.07 -4.78
C ALA A 95 20.75 11.11 -3.66
N ASP A 96 19.78 12.01 -3.51
CA ASP A 96 19.74 13.02 -2.46
C ASP A 96 19.47 12.40 -1.08
N ALA A 97 18.78 11.27 -1.05
CA ALA A 97 18.53 10.47 0.15
C ALA A 97 19.65 9.46 0.46
N GLY A 98 20.79 9.55 -0.21
CA GLY A 98 21.91 8.62 -0.04
C GLY A 98 21.77 7.26 -0.72
N LEU A 99 20.70 7.05 -1.50
CA LEU A 99 20.34 5.80 -2.19
C LEU A 99 20.74 5.88 -3.67
N LYS A 100 21.99 6.23 -3.97
CA LYS A 100 22.48 6.44 -5.34
C LYS A 100 22.30 5.19 -6.23
N GLU A 101 22.39 4.02 -5.63
CA GLU A 101 22.23 2.72 -6.30
C GLU A 101 20.79 2.46 -6.78
N LEU A 102 19.80 3.16 -6.23
CA LEU A 102 18.42 3.07 -6.68
C LEU A 102 18.11 3.98 -7.88
N ALA A 103 18.93 4.99 -8.12
CA ALA A 103 18.67 5.97 -9.18
C ALA A 103 18.52 5.33 -10.59
N PRO A 104 19.36 4.37 -11.02
CA PRO A 104 19.19 3.71 -12.31
C PRO A 104 17.99 2.75 -12.36
N LEU A 105 17.46 2.34 -11.20
CA LEU A 105 16.39 1.33 -11.10
C LEU A 105 14.98 1.92 -11.07
N ILE A 106 14.84 3.25 -10.88
CA ILE A 106 13.56 3.94 -10.80
C ILE A 106 13.36 4.80 -12.05
N GLU A 107 12.35 4.46 -12.85
CA GLU A 107 11.95 5.27 -14.00
C GLU A 107 11.14 6.49 -13.56
N TYR A 108 10.12 6.25 -12.70
CA TYR A 108 9.30 7.30 -12.11
C TYR A 108 9.07 7.04 -10.62
N GLY A 109 9.37 8.01 -9.79
CA GLY A 109 9.03 8.01 -8.38
C GLY A 109 7.57 8.37 -8.13
N ALA A 110 7.10 8.15 -6.91
CA ALA A 110 5.72 8.33 -6.53
C ALA A 110 5.25 9.80 -6.62
N SER A 111 4.03 10.02 -7.10
CA SER A 111 3.41 11.35 -7.22
C SER A 111 3.08 11.97 -5.85
N PRO A 112 2.78 13.29 -5.77
CA PRO A 112 2.32 13.91 -4.51
C PRO A 112 1.07 13.28 -3.92
N ARG A 113 0.28 12.54 -4.72
CA ARG A 113 -0.86 11.78 -4.25
C ARG A 113 -0.45 10.69 -3.26
N ALA A 114 0.74 10.13 -3.40
CA ALA A 114 1.29 9.16 -2.45
C ALA A 114 1.44 9.74 -1.05
N THR A 115 1.91 10.98 -0.92
CA THR A 115 2.02 11.68 0.37
C THR A 115 0.67 11.79 1.07
N ILE A 116 -0.37 12.19 0.33
CA ILE A 116 -1.74 12.30 0.84
C ILE A 116 -2.26 10.93 1.28
N PHE A 117 -2.09 9.91 0.44
CA PHE A 117 -2.60 8.58 0.72
C PHE A 117 -1.84 7.89 1.86
N LEU A 118 -0.53 8.10 2.00
CA LEU A 118 0.23 7.62 3.15
C LEU A 118 -0.30 8.22 4.45
N ALA A 119 -0.50 9.54 4.50
CA ALA A 119 -1.04 10.21 5.69
C ALA A 119 -2.45 9.69 6.05
N GLN A 120 -3.32 9.52 5.06
CA GLN A 120 -4.68 9.01 5.28
C GLN A 120 -4.69 7.54 5.73
N ALA A 121 -3.90 6.69 5.07
CA ALA A 121 -3.83 5.27 5.36
C ALA A 121 -3.14 5.01 6.72
N ALA A 122 -2.10 5.78 7.07
CA ALA A 122 -1.45 5.69 8.38
C ALA A 122 -2.40 6.07 9.53
N ARG A 123 -3.23 7.12 9.35
CA ARG A 123 -4.29 7.44 10.34
C ARG A 123 -5.31 6.29 10.47
N ALA A 124 -5.74 5.71 9.37
CA ALA A 124 -6.66 4.58 9.40
C ALA A 124 -6.02 3.35 10.08
N HIS A 125 -4.74 3.09 9.82
CA HIS A 125 -4.00 2.01 10.47
C HIS A 125 -3.89 2.24 11.99
N ALA A 126 -3.52 3.45 12.44
CA ALA A 126 -3.48 3.81 13.86
C ALA A 126 -4.86 3.64 14.53
N PHE A 127 -5.94 4.09 13.87
CA PHE A 127 -7.32 3.90 14.33
C PHE A 127 -7.67 2.43 14.55
N LEU A 128 -7.37 1.57 13.58
CA LEU A 128 -7.61 0.13 13.69
C LEU A 128 -6.79 -0.55 14.79
N ARG A 129 -5.66 0.07 15.17
CA ARG A 129 -4.84 -0.35 16.32
C ARG A 129 -5.28 0.27 17.65
N GLY A 130 -6.41 1.01 17.68
CA GLY A 130 -6.97 1.64 18.87
C GLY A 130 -6.17 2.83 19.40
N ARG A 131 -5.34 3.48 18.56
CA ARG A 131 -4.54 4.65 18.94
C ARG A 131 -5.16 5.94 18.43
N ALA A 132 -4.93 7.03 19.18
CA ALA A 132 -5.41 8.37 18.84
C ALA A 132 -4.36 9.21 18.08
N PHE A 133 -3.20 8.64 17.77
CA PHE A 133 -2.10 9.31 17.09
C PHE A 133 -1.38 8.33 16.16
N VAL A 134 -0.73 8.88 15.14
CA VAL A 134 0.06 8.13 14.15
C VAL A 134 1.50 7.99 14.61
N THR A 135 2.09 6.82 14.40
CA THR A 135 3.50 6.53 14.65
C THR A 135 4.24 6.23 13.34
N PRO A 136 5.58 6.30 13.31
CA PRO A 136 6.35 5.87 12.14
C PRO A 136 6.05 4.44 11.71
N ASP A 137 5.74 3.55 12.64
CA ASP A 137 5.41 2.15 12.34
C ASP A 137 4.10 2.02 11.55
N ASP A 138 3.14 2.94 11.76
CA ASP A 138 1.92 2.98 10.94
C ASP A 138 2.24 3.32 9.50
N VAL A 139 3.13 4.30 9.29
CA VAL A 139 3.58 4.69 7.97
C VAL A 139 4.31 3.53 7.29
N LYS A 140 5.27 2.91 7.99
CA LYS A 140 6.04 1.75 7.47
C LYS A 140 5.15 0.57 7.12
N ALA A 141 4.15 0.28 7.94
CA ALA A 141 3.24 -0.85 7.73
C ALA A 141 2.40 -0.71 6.44
N ILE A 142 1.98 0.52 6.10
CA ILE A 142 1.09 0.76 4.97
C ILE A 142 1.82 1.24 3.69
N ALA A 143 3.08 1.68 3.82
CA ALA A 143 3.83 2.26 2.71
C ALA A 143 3.99 1.30 1.51
N PRO A 144 4.26 -0.01 1.67
CA PRO A 144 4.33 -0.91 0.53
C PRO A 144 3.04 -0.92 -0.30
N ASP A 145 1.88 -0.96 0.35
CA ASP A 145 0.58 -1.01 -0.32
C ASP A 145 0.23 0.30 -1.02
N VAL A 146 0.71 1.43 -0.50
CA VAL A 146 0.51 2.75 -1.12
C VAL A 146 1.49 3.00 -2.25
N LEU A 147 2.74 2.53 -2.15
CA LEU A 147 3.84 2.93 -3.05
C LEU A 147 4.12 1.94 -4.18
N ARG A 148 3.84 0.63 -4.03
CA ARG A 148 4.26 -0.39 -5.01
C ARG A 148 3.75 -0.16 -6.43
N HIS A 149 2.63 0.50 -6.61
CA HIS A 149 2.06 0.81 -7.92
C HIS A 149 2.33 2.26 -8.36
N ARG A 150 3.19 2.96 -7.63
CA ARG A 150 3.56 4.36 -7.88
C ARG A 150 5.04 4.54 -8.14
N VAL A 151 5.84 3.56 -7.72
CA VAL A 151 7.27 3.50 -8.03
C VAL A 151 7.44 2.59 -9.23
N LEU A 152 7.73 3.18 -10.38
CA LEU A 152 7.90 2.45 -11.63
C LEU A 152 9.35 2.10 -11.83
N THR A 153 9.59 0.86 -12.17
CA THR A 153 10.93 0.31 -12.38
C THR A 153 11.41 0.47 -13.82
N THR A 154 12.71 0.63 -14.01
CA THR A 154 13.35 0.61 -15.31
C THR A 154 13.50 -0.82 -15.84
N TYR A 155 13.82 -0.97 -17.14
CA TYR A 155 14.21 -2.26 -17.73
C TYR A 155 15.47 -2.85 -17.08
N GLU A 156 16.37 -2.00 -16.57
CA GLU A 156 17.56 -2.43 -15.81
C GLU A 156 17.15 -3.12 -14.51
N ALA A 157 16.19 -2.54 -13.77
CA ALA A 157 15.64 -3.16 -12.58
C ALA A 157 14.96 -4.51 -12.89
N GLU A 158 14.22 -4.60 -14.00
CA GLU A 158 13.59 -5.86 -14.44
C GLU A 158 14.64 -6.93 -14.76
N ALA A 159 15.73 -6.54 -15.44
CA ALA A 159 16.84 -7.44 -15.76
C ALA A 159 17.59 -7.96 -14.51
N GLU A 160 17.63 -7.12 -13.46
CA GLU A 160 18.20 -7.47 -12.15
C GLU A 160 17.19 -8.13 -11.20
N GLU A 161 15.96 -8.40 -11.64
CA GLU A 161 14.85 -8.93 -10.81
C GLU A 161 14.51 -8.05 -9.60
N VAL A 162 14.80 -6.73 -9.68
CA VAL A 162 14.49 -5.78 -8.63
C VAL A 162 13.07 -5.26 -8.79
N THR A 163 12.21 -5.61 -7.85
CA THR A 163 10.79 -5.20 -7.85
C THR A 163 10.59 -3.82 -7.20
N SER A 164 9.46 -3.17 -7.49
CA SER A 164 9.05 -1.94 -6.80
C SER A 164 8.94 -2.14 -5.28
N ASP A 165 8.50 -3.30 -4.80
CA ASP A 165 8.46 -3.62 -3.36
C ASP A 165 9.88 -3.68 -2.74
N ALA A 166 10.86 -4.21 -3.46
CA ALA A 166 12.26 -4.22 -3.02
C ALA A 166 12.82 -2.79 -2.92
N ILE A 167 12.51 -1.93 -3.90
CA ILE A 167 12.89 -0.51 -3.88
C ILE A 167 12.25 0.21 -2.70
N VAL A 168 10.94 0.06 -2.50
CA VAL A 168 10.20 0.67 -1.38
C VAL A 168 10.79 0.21 -0.04
N THR A 169 11.13 -1.07 0.09
CA THR A 169 11.75 -1.61 1.31
C THR A 169 13.10 -0.94 1.60
N ARG A 170 13.95 -0.74 0.58
CA ARG A 170 15.25 -0.04 0.73
C ARG A 170 15.05 1.42 1.13
N VAL A 171 14.09 2.12 0.52
CA VAL A 171 13.75 3.50 0.88
C VAL A 171 13.31 3.59 2.34
N LEU A 172 12.40 2.71 2.79
CA LEU A 172 11.92 2.69 4.18
C LEU A 172 12.99 2.33 5.20
N ALA A 173 14.02 1.58 4.80
CA ALA A 173 15.15 1.25 5.66
C ALA A 173 16.16 2.40 5.78
N ALA A 174 16.28 3.24 4.76
CA ALA A 174 17.26 4.33 4.71
C ALA A 174 16.75 5.63 5.34
N ILE A 175 15.45 5.93 5.22
CA ILE A 175 14.87 7.15 5.79
C ILE A 175 14.69 6.98 7.30
N GLU A 176 15.38 7.82 8.08
CA GLU A 176 15.33 7.80 9.54
C GLU A 176 13.94 8.18 10.05
N ALA A 177 13.42 7.39 10.95
CA ALA A 177 12.14 7.66 11.59
C ALA A 177 12.32 8.68 12.74
N PRO A 178 11.41 9.64 12.91
CA PRO A 178 11.48 10.66 13.96
C PRO A 178 11.26 10.10 15.37
#